data_e190a63c70592da3c7982d64f89761f0
#
_entry.id   e190a63c70592da3c7982d64f89761f0
#
_cell.length_a   1.000
_cell.length_b   1.000
_cell.length_c   1.000
_cell.angle_alpha   90.00
_cell.angle_beta   90.00
_cell.angle_gamma   90.00
#
_symmetry.space_group_name_H-M   'P 1'
#
loop_
_entity.id
_entity.type
_entity.pdbx_description
1 polymer ?
#
loop_
_entity_poly.entity_id
_entity_poly.type
_entity_poly.pdbx_seq_one_letter_code
_entity_poly.pdbx_strand_id
1 'polypeptide(L)'
;MKRSTEEAVRRRRSFFLLASTSGCAALALAWSCSQPTPRSEPPTPPPAPEPSSLSAESLDVLDDEAEISVELEATLDEWFGDLFEPRYVVLPEWREAGFDPNTSPFEGARAFEGIDEADLETIRAGNREHWSSVLNAIDRNANRLPGPWPGRRDLNQTWRDVRLNRNAVGPADFKREARRLFEEDFPTSADTARLYARNCQQCHGMTGAGDGPMSNMMEPRPRDYRHGVFKFSSVSSPARPRRDDLRRTLEHGLPGTQMASWRERLGMGEREALIDRVRWIAIRGEVERWLVASWIADEEPPSEAIEDAYRTIWSRWLTADDYFVALQDDVPPADAASIERGNALFHDATRGNCASCHGDGGRGDGPNAVEVTPDGVRHPLLRDEWGRPAWPRDLRNGVFRGGSRPIDIYRRVHCGVHGTPMPAQGDTLTQDEIWDLVHYVRSIAGLEPE
;
A
#
# COMPACT_ATOMS: atom_id res chain seq x y z
N MET A 1 -34.70 -49.43 -3.84
CA MET A 1 -33.73 -50.35 -3.25
C MET A 1 -32.91 -49.60 -2.22
N LYS A 2 -33.31 -49.69 -0.97
CA LYS A 2 -32.61 -49.18 0.23
C LYS A 2 -31.75 -50.32 0.76
N ARG A 3 -30.55 -49.98 1.19
CA ARG A 3 -29.61 -50.69 2.10
C ARG A 3 -28.18 -50.61 1.55
N SER A 4 -27.39 -49.74 2.19
CA SER A 4 -25.96 -49.96 2.55
C SER A 4 -25.23 -48.64 2.82
N THR A 5 -25.51 -47.98 3.93
CA THR A 5 -24.67 -46.89 4.46
C THR A 5 -24.82 -46.74 5.99
N GLU A 6 -25.03 -47.81 6.74
CA GLU A 6 -25.20 -47.75 8.20
C GLU A 6 -24.20 -48.58 8.98
N GLU A 7 -23.05 -48.98 8.40
CA GLU A 7 -22.17 -49.94 9.11
C GLU A 7 -20.73 -49.39 9.41
N ALA A 8 -20.50 -48.10 9.29
CA ALA A 8 -19.16 -47.52 9.50
C ALA A 8 -19.00 -46.61 10.73
N VAL A 9 -19.98 -46.48 11.61
CA VAL A 9 -19.93 -45.55 12.77
C VAL A 9 -19.99 -46.25 14.16
N ARG A 10 -19.78 -47.53 14.24
CA ARG A 10 -19.89 -48.25 15.53
C ARG A 10 -18.68 -49.08 15.90
N ARG A 11 -17.47 -48.48 15.95
CA ARG A 11 -16.32 -49.09 16.66
C ARG A 11 -15.33 -48.01 17.12
N ARG A 12 -15.68 -47.25 18.15
CA ARG A 12 -14.74 -46.61 19.09
C ARG A 12 -15.47 -46.04 20.30
N ARG A 13 -15.92 -46.92 21.20
CA ARG A 13 -16.14 -46.56 22.61
C ARG A 13 -16.13 -47.87 23.43
N SER A 14 -15.35 -47.86 24.46
CA SER A 14 -15.26 -48.79 25.56
C SER A 14 -13.90 -49.48 25.70
N PHE A 15 -13.09 -48.93 26.57
CA PHE A 15 -12.42 -49.65 27.62
C PHE A 15 -11.84 -48.63 28.62
N PHE A 16 -12.60 -48.43 29.67
CA PHE A 16 -12.12 -47.83 30.92
C PHE A 16 -12.45 -48.80 32.04
N LEU A 17 -11.52 -48.87 33.01
CA LEU A 17 -11.58 -49.46 34.36
C LEU A 17 -11.35 -50.97 34.49
N LEU A 18 -10.22 -51.30 35.16
CA LEU A 18 -10.30 -51.81 36.53
C LEU A 18 -8.89 -51.93 37.13
N ALA A 19 -8.74 -51.39 38.31
CA ALA A 19 -7.59 -51.51 39.19
C ALA A 19 -7.61 -52.85 39.96
N SER A 20 -6.44 -53.41 40.29
CA SER A 20 -6.25 -54.05 41.54
C SER A 20 -4.77 -54.30 41.89
N THR A 21 -4.48 -54.06 43.10
CA THR A 21 -3.27 -54.17 43.91
C THR A 21 -2.69 -55.59 44.02
N SER A 22 -1.39 -55.70 44.14
CA SER A 22 -0.61 -56.43 45.16
C SER A 22 0.65 -57.08 44.65
N GLY A 23 1.75 -56.90 45.35
CA GLY A 23 2.79 -57.96 45.53
C GLY A 23 4.21 -57.56 45.18
N CYS A 24 5.01 -57.20 46.14
CA CYS A 24 6.46 -57.12 46.18
C CYS A 24 7.17 -58.40 45.71
N ALA A 25 8.18 -58.24 44.83
CA ALA A 25 9.37 -59.09 44.94
C ALA A 25 10.54 -58.37 44.19
N ALA A 26 11.57 -58.07 44.96
CA ALA A 26 12.82 -57.49 44.43
C ALA A 26 13.63 -58.53 43.67
N LEU A 27 13.94 -58.29 42.47
CA LEU A 27 15.03 -58.93 41.72
C LEU A 27 15.88 -57.85 41.04
N ALA A 28 17.05 -57.63 41.63
CA ALA A 28 18.06 -56.75 41.05
C ALA A 28 18.67 -57.45 39.81
N LEU A 29 18.30 -56.99 38.63
CA LEU A 29 19.00 -57.28 37.41
C LEU A 29 19.77 -56.04 36.98
N ALA A 30 21.09 -56.12 37.01
CA ALA A 30 21.99 -55.08 36.51
C ALA A 30 21.75 -54.86 35.00
N TRP A 31 21.05 -53.77 34.69
CA TRP A 31 20.97 -53.29 33.33
C TRP A 31 22.17 -52.36 33.03
N SER A 32 23.10 -52.92 32.26
CA SER A 32 24.14 -52.13 31.60
C SER A 32 23.46 -51.09 30.70
N CYS A 33 23.40 -49.84 31.15
CA CYS A 33 23.02 -48.71 30.30
C CYS A 33 24.13 -48.48 29.30
N SER A 34 24.01 -49.07 28.12
CA SER A 34 24.73 -48.60 26.94
C SER A 34 24.19 -47.20 26.64
N GLN A 35 25.02 -46.19 26.80
CA GLN A 35 24.64 -44.81 26.41
C GLN A 35 24.37 -44.81 24.91
N PRO A 36 23.27 -44.22 24.45
CA PRO A 36 23.02 -44.05 23.04
C PRO A 36 24.12 -43.15 22.49
N THR A 37 24.80 -43.61 21.43
CA THR A 37 25.70 -42.80 20.65
C THR A 37 24.97 -41.51 20.23
N PRO A 38 25.57 -40.32 20.39
CA PRO A 38 24.96 -39.10 19.94
C PRO A 38 24.65 -39.24 18.45
N ARG A 39 23.35 -39.12 18.09
CA ARG A 39 22.97 -39.02 16.70
C ARG A 39 23.67 -37.77 16.16
N SER A 40 24.47 -37.91 15.13
CA SER A 40 24.94 -36.77 14.37
C SER A 40 23.72 -35.94 13.98
N GLU A 41 23.71 -34.69 14.35
CA GLU A 41 22.68 -33.76 13.86
C GLU A 41 22.66 -33.85 12.34
N PRO A 42 21.47 -33.90 11.71
CA PRO A 42 21.39 -33.85 10.28
C PRO A 42 22.06 -32.53 9.83
N PRO A 43 22.80 -32.53 8.71
CA PRO A 43 23.42 -31.31 8.20
C PRO A 43 22.35 -30.25 8.08
N THR A 44 22.63 -29.07 8.60
CA THR A 44 21.76 -27.90 8.47
C THR A 44 21.46 -27.73 6.97
N PRO A 45 20.20 -27.70 6.54
CA PRO A 45 19.91 -27.47 5.15
C PRO A 45 20.59 -26.15 4.74
N PRO A 46 21.12 -26.05 3.51
CA PRO A 46 21.66 -24.78 3.03
C PRO A 46 20.61 -23.69 3.22
N PRO A 47 21.03 -22.46 3.59
CA PRO A 47 20.08 -21.36 3.68
C PRO A 47 19.30 -21.30 2.37
N ALA A 48 17.98 -21.12 2.48
CA ALA A 48 17.16 -20.87 1.30
C ALA A 48 17.79 -19.67 0.55
N PRO A 49 17.86 -19.73 -0.78
CA PRO A 49 18.35 -18.58 -1.53
C PRO A 49 17.56 -17.35 -1.11
N GLU A 50 18.27 -16.24 -0.88
CA GLU A 50 17.61 -14.99 -0.58
C GLU A 50 16.64 -14.66 -1.71
N PRO A 51 15.40 -14.27 -1.40
CA PRO A 51 14.42 -13.97 -2.44
C PRO A 51 14.94 -12.78 -3.25
N SER A 52 14.95 -12.92 -4.57
CA SER A 52 15.32 -11.84 -5.48
C SER A 52 14.57 -10.55 -5.16
N SER A 53 15.25 -9.44 -5.21
CA SER A 53 14.68 -8.10 -5.04
C SER A 53 13.91 -7.64 -6.28
N LEU A 54 14.09 -8.35 -7.42
CA LEU A 54 13.36 -8.09 -8.65
C LEU A 54 11.92 -8.59 -8.60
N SER A 55 11.13 -8.04 -9.48
CA SER A 55 9.76 -8.50 -9.67
C SER A 55 9.70 -9.84 -10.39
N ALA A 56 8.64 -10.63 -10.12
CA ALA A 56 8.41 -11.86 -10.88
C ALA A 56 8.23 -11.58 -12.39
N GLU A 57 7.65 -10.42 -12.74
CA GLU A 57 7.51 -9.97 -14.13
C GLU A 57 8.87 -9.69 -14.77
N SER A 58 9.77 -9.01 -14.06
CA SER A 58 11.13 -8.77 -14.53
C SER A 58 11.92 -10.06 -14.69
N LEU A 59 11.81 -10.96 -13.72
CA LEU A 59 12.46 -12.28 -13.77
C LEU A 59 11.93 -13.14 -14.93
N ASP A 60 10.63 -13.13 -15.20
CA ASP A 60 9.99 -13.86 -16.30
C ASP A 60 10.47 -13.36 -17.66
N VAL A 61 10.64 -12.04 -17.79
CA VAL A 61 11.18 -11.41 -19.01
C VAL A 61 12.67 -11.70 -19.21
N LEU A 62 13.43 -11.87 -18.13
CA LEU A 62 14.87 -12.13 -18.12
C LEU A 62 15.22 -13.62 -17.93
N ASP A 63 14.25 -14.54 -18.14
CA ASP A 63 14.30 -15.96 -17.78
C ASP A 63 15.58 -16.70 -18.27
N ASP A 64 16.12 -16.30 -19.41
CA ASP A 64 17.36 -16.86 -19.96
C ASP A 64 18.62 -16.00 -19.69
N GLU A 65 18.50 -14.87 -18.98
CA GLU A 65 19.54 -13.85 -18.83
C GLU A 65 19.93 -13.64 -17.35
N ALA A 66 20.41 -14.71 -16.71
CA ALA A 66 20.76 -14.68 -15.29
C ALA A 66 21.85 -13.64 -14.93
N GLU A 67 22.78 -13.34 -15.85
CA GLU A 67 23.83 -12.34 -15.63
C GLU A 67 23.22 -10.94 -15.57
N ILE A 68 22.27 -10.62 -16.46
CA ILE A 68 21.54 -9.35 -16.49
C ILE A 68 20.73 -9.16 -15.20
N SER A 69 20.08 -10.22 -14.71
CA SER A 69 19.32 -10.17 -13.48
C SER A 69 20.17 -9.75 -12.27
N VAL A 70 21.40 -10.25 -12.17
CA VAL A 70 22.35 -9.92 -11.10
C VAL A 70 22.82 -8.46 -11.20
N GLU A 71 23.14 -7.99 -12.41
CA GLU A 71 23.57 -6.60 -12.64
C GLU A 71 22.42 -5.61 -12.40
N LEU A 72 21.23 -5.97 -12.80
CA LEU A 72 20.02 -5.17 -12.55
C LEU A 72 19.72 -5.05 -11.05
N GLU A 73 19.81 -6.15 -10.29
CA GLU A 73 19.67 -6.10 -8.83
C GLU A 73 20.74 -5.21 -8.20
N ALA A 74 22.00 -5.38 -8.60
CA ALA A 74 23.09 -4.56 -8.09
C ALA A 74 22.89 -3.06 -8.37
N THR A 75 22.43 -2.73 -9.57
CA THR A 75 22.09 -1.34 -9.95
C THR A 75 20.96 -0.79 -9.08
N LEU A 76 19.88 -1.55 -8.91
CA LEU A 76 18.76 -1.12 -8.08
C LEU A 76 19.16 -0.97 -6.60
N ASP A 77 19.99 -1.85 -6.08
CA ASP A 77 20.46 -1.78 -4.69
C ASP A 77 21.46 -0.63 -4.49
N GLU A 78 22.26 -0.31 -5.49
CA GLU A 78 23.11 0.88 -5.46
C GLU A 78 22.27 2.16 -5.36
N TRP A 79 21.20 2.26 -6.14
CA TRP A 79 20.37 3.46 -6.21
C TRP A 79 19.34 3.54 -5.08
N PHE A 80 18.72 2.45 -4.72
CA PHE A 80 17.57 2.42 -3.80
C PHE A 80 17.87 1.76 -2.44
N GLY A 81 19.04 1.12 -2.26
CA GLY A 81 19.24 0.21 -1.15
C GLY A 81 18.42 -1.07 -1.28
N ASP A 82 18.60 -1.99 -0.36
CA ASP A 82 17.83 -3.22 -0.35
C ASP A 82 16.41 -3.03 0.22
N LEU A 83 15.61 -4.10 0.19
CA LEU A 83 14.22 -4.05 0.64
C LEU A 83 14.06 -3.84 2.15
N PHE A 84 15.08 -4.10 2.95
CA PHE A 84 15.06 -3.96 4.41
C PHE A 84 15.78 -2.69 4.88
N GLU A 85 16.76 -2.22 4.12
CA GLU A 85 17.50 -0.98 4.35
C GLU A 85 17.34 -0.03 3.15
N PRO A 86 16.13 0.44 2.88
CA PRO A 86 15.84 1.27 1.72
C PRO A 86 16.54 2.62 1.83
N ARG A 87 17.05 3.09 0.69
CA ARG A 87 17.61 4.43 0.54
C ARG A 87 16.81 5.22 -0.48
N TYR A 88 16.82 6.53 -0.34
CA TYR A 88 16.25 7.44 -1.33
C TYR A 88 17.34 7.88 -2.28
N VAL A 89 17.02 7.92 -3.57
CA VAL A 89 17.93 8.45 -4.60
C VAL A 89 18.20 9.92 -4.31
N VAL A 90 19.46 10.30 -4.29
CA VAL A 90 19.89 11.69 -4.08
C VAL A 90 20.32 12.28 -5.41
N LEU A 91 19.48 13.11 -6.01
CA LEU A 91 19.81 13.75 -7.27
C LEU A 91 20.97 14.74 -7.09
N PRO A 92 21.82 14.97 -8.13
CA PRO A 92 22.95 15.87 -8.06
C PRO A 92 22.58 17.27 -7.56
N GLU A 93 21.48 17.85 -8.06
CA GLU A 93 20.98 19.16 -7.64
C GLU A 93 20.56 19.23 -6.18
N TRP A 94 20.15 18.11 -5.60
CA TRP A 94 19.82 18.05 -4.16
C TRP A 94 21.09 18.01 -3.33
N ARG A 95 22.09 17.25 -3.79
CA ARG A 95 23.42 17.17 -3.15
C ARG A 95 24.11 18.54 -3.17
N GLU A 96 24.04 19.25 -4.30
CA GLU A 96 24.55 20.62 -4.42
C GLU A 96 23.83 21.59 -3.48
N ALA A 97 22.54 21.41 -3.28
CA ALA A 97 21.74 22.16 -2.32
C ALA A 97 21.96 21.75 -0.85
N GLY A 98 22.87 20.79 -0.59
CA GLY A 98 23.15 20.27 0.75
C GLY A 98 22.02 19.44 1.34
N PHE A 99 21.16 18.86 0.48
CA PHE A 99 20.05 18.02 0.91
C PHE A 99 20.32 16.55 0.56
N ASP A 100 20.24 15.71 1.59
CA ASP A 100 20.26 14.27 1.46
C ASP A 100 19.13 13.68 2.32
N PRO A 101 18.08 13.10 1.71
CA PRO A 101 16.97 12.53 2.45
C PRO A 101 17.38 11.36 3.36
N ASN A 102 18.52 10.71 3.06
CA ASN A 102 19.01 9.59 3.86
C ASN A 102 19.73 10.04 5.14
N THR A 103 20.13 11.30 5.21
CA THR A 103 20.82 11.88 6.39
C THR A 103 19.94 12.80 7.21
N SER A 104 18.63 12.71 7.02
CA SER A 104 17.67 13.55 7.72
C SER A 104 17.84 13.49 9.25
N PRO A 105 17.97 14.64 9.94
CA PRO A 105 18.04 14.69 11.40
C PRO A 105 16.75 14.21 12.10
N PHE A 106 15.70 13.92 11.32
CA PHE A 106 14.38 13.50 11.80
C PHE A 106 14.11 12.01 11.61
N GLU A 107 15.06 11.25 11.08
CA GLU A 107 14.97 9.80 11.10
C GLU A 107 15.09 9.29 12.55
N GLY A 108 13.97 8.96 13.14
CA GLY A 108 13.91 8.33 14.46
C GLY A 108 14.74 9.05 15.52
N ALA A 109 15.64 8.31 16.14
CA ALA A 109 16.50 8.79 17.22
C ALA A 109 17.53 9.87 16.83
N ARG A 110 17.80 10.06 15.54
CA ARG A 110 18.78 11.08 15.08
C ARG A 110 18.34 12.51 15.40
N ALA A 111 17.04 12.75 15.57
CA ALA A 111 16.55 14.04 16.05
C ALA A 111 17.16 14.47 17.38
N PHE A 112 17.75 13.53 18.13
CA PHE A 112 18.38 13.78 19.44
C PHE A 112 19.89 13.53 19.45
N GLU A 113 20.49 13.16 18.32
CA GLU A 113 21.95 13.07 18.22
C GLU A 113 22.56 14.47 18.35
N GLY A 114 23.46 14.63 19.30
CA GLY A 114 24.11 15.91 19.56
C GLY A 114 23.35 16.88 20.48
N ILE A 115 22.17 16.51 20.97
CA ILE A 115 21.46 17.28 21.98
C ILE A 115 21.97 16.89 23.37
N ASP A 116 22.61 17.81 24.05
CA ASP A 116 23.10 17.64 25.41
C ASP A 116 22.02 17.94 26.47
N GLU A 117 22.36 17.74 27.77
CA GLU A 117 21.40 17.99 28.85
C GLU A 117 21.06 19.49 29.00
N ALA A 118 21.96 20.38 28.66
CA ALA A 118 21.72 21.82 28.71
C ALA A 118 20.77 22.26 27.60
N ASP A 119 20.90 21.66 26.40
CA ASP A 119 19.97 21.86 25.30
C ASP A 119 18.57 21.37 25.68
N LEU A 120 18.46 20.20 26.34
CA LEU A 120 17.19 19.66 26.80
C LEU A 120 16.52 20.55 27.85
N GLU A 121 17.27 21.12 28.79
CA GLU A 121 16.73 22.07 29.76
C GLU A 121 16.25 23.35 29.07
N THR A 122 16.98 23.84 28.07
CA THR A 122 16.60 25.01 27.26
C THR A 122 15.34 24.76 26.49
N ILE A 123 15.20 23.56 25.92
CA ILE A 123 14.02 23.11 25.21
C ILE A 123 12.82 22.94 26.15
N ARG A 124 13.05 22.34 27.34
CA ARG A 124 12.04 22.19 28.41
C ARG A 124 11.56 23.53 28.94
N ALA A 125 12.43 24.50 29.02
CA ALA A 125 12.14 25.89 29.44
C ALA A 125 11.34 26.67 28.38
N GLY A 126 11.09 26.11 27.19
CA GLY A 126 10.24 26.72 26.17
C GLY A 126 10.96 27.61 25.16
N ASN A 127 12.29 27.53 25.07
CA ASN A 127 13.02 28.24 24.04
C ASN A 127 12.73 27.65 22.67
N ARG A 128 11.87 28.33 21.90
CA ARG A 128 11.37 27.89 20.59
C ARG A 128 12.31 28.24 19.43
N GLU A 129 13.26 29.12 19.62
CA GLU A 129 14.01 29.71 18.52
C GLU A 129 14.88 28.67 17.79
N HIS A 130 15.56 27.81 18.53
CA HIS A 130 16.38 26.76 17.96
C HIS A 130 15.54 25.73 17.17
N TRP A 131 14.41 25.30 17.72
CA TRP A 131 13.53 24.36 17.06
C TRP A 131 12.72 25.00 15.91
N SER A 132 12.42 26.28 16.00
CA SER A 132 11.74 26.97 14.89
C SER A 132 12.63 27.03 13.65
N SER A 133 13.95 27.15 13.79
CA SER A 133 14.86 27.12 12.64
C SER A 133 14.90 25.75 11.98
N VAL A 134 14.91 24.70 12.79
CA VAL A 134 14.89 23.30 12.34
C VAL A 134 13.54 22.98 11.69
N LEU A 135 12.42 23.29 12.35
CA LEU A 135 11.08 23.12 11.83
C LEU A 135 10.84 23.88 10.53
N ASN A 136 11.34 25.11 10.43
CA ASN A 136 11.25 25.93 9.23
C ASN A 136 12.10 25.39 8.07
N ALA A 137 13.23 24.74 8.37
CA ALA A 137 14.04 24.07 7.36
C ALA A 137 13.30 22.86 6.79
N ILE A 138 12.62 22.10 7.66
CA ILE A 138 11.79 20.95 7.25
C ILE A 138 10.60 21.39 6.40
N ASP A 139 9.85 22.37 6.88
CA ASP A 139 8.65 22.87 6.21
C ASP A 139 8.93 23.38 4.80
N ARG A 140 10.10 24.00 4.59
CA ARG A 140 10.55 24.45 3.27
C ARG A 140 10.92 23.31 2.33
N ASN A 141 11.38 22.19 2.87
CA ASN A 141 11.87 21.06 2.09
C ASN A 141 10.81 19.95 1.94
N ALA A 142 9.92 19.79 2.90
CA ALA A 142 8.90 18.73 2.91
C ALA A 142 7.90 18.81 1.74
N ASN A 143 7.72 19.99 1.15
CA ASN A 143 6.86 20.18 -0.01
C ASN A 143 7.57 19.95 -1.37
N ARG A 144 8.88 19.82 -1.39
CA ARG A 144 9.68 19.79 -2.64
C ARG A 144 10.44 18.49 -2.87
N LEU A 145 10.55 17.64 -1.87
CA LEU A 145 11.53 16.55 -1.88
C LEU A 145 10.92 15.20 -1.53
N PRO A 146 11.38 14.13 -2.18
CA PRO A 146 10.98 12.76 -1.92
C PRO A 146 11.70 12.24 -0.69
N GLY A 147 11.29 12.58 0.46
CA GLY A 147 11.91 12.07 1.67
C GLY A 147 10.94 11.21 2.47
N PRO A 148 11.45 10.49 3.47
CA PRO A 148 10.65 9.87 4.51
C PRO A 148 10.00 10.93 5.40
N TRP A 149 9.78 12.11 4.85
CA TRP A 149 9.17 13.20 5.58
C TRP A 149 7.72 12.89 5.81
N PRO A 150 7.27 12.76 7.05
CA PRO A 150 5.87 12.78 7.34
C PRO A 150 5.35 14.10 6.78
N GLY A 151 4.49 14.03 5.76
CA GLY A 151 3.85 15.22 5.25
C GLY A 151 3.23 15.97 6.41
N ARG A 152 3.65 17.20 6.67
CA ARG A 152 3.13 18.19 7.63
C ARG A 152 2.43 17.64 8.88
N ARG A 153 2.71 16.44 9.31
CA ARG A 153 2.30 16.13 10.64
C ARG A 153 3.02 17.09 11.55
N ASP A 154 2.21 17.66 12.30
CA ASP A 154 2.50 18.70 13.23
C ASP A 154 3.64 18.26 14.17
N LEU A 155 4.91 18.37 13.69
CA LEU A 155 6.08 18.31 14.55
C LEU A 155 5.86 19.13 15.82
N ASN A 156 5.06 20.21 15.70
CA ASN A 156 4.62 20.98 16.85
C ASN A 156 3.72 20.17 17.79
N GLN A 157 2.93 19.22 17.28
CA GLN A 157 2.11 18.38 18.15
C GLN A 157 2.98 17.35 18.89
N THR A 158 3.86 16.61 18.20
CA THR A 158 4.81 15.70 18.85
C THR A 158 5.62 16.42 19.90
N TRP A 159 6.10 17.63 19.57
CA TRP A 159 6.83 18.46 20.52
C TRP A 159 6.00 18.92 21.72
N ARG A 160 4.71 19.25 21.52
CA ARG A 160 3.79 19.49 22.64
C ARG A 160 3.63 18.26 23.52
N ASP A 161 3.49 17.09 22.91
CA ASP A 161 3.30 15.82 23.63
C ASP A 161 4.54 15.47 24.43
N VAL A 162 5.73 15.65 23.89
CA VAL A 162 7.00 15.55 24.62
C VAL A 162 7.05 16.51 25.82
N ARG A 163 6.70 17.78 25.62
CA ARG A 163 6.74 18.80 26.69
C ARG A 163 5.68 18.58 27.76
N LEU A 164 4.54 18.01 27.41
CA LEU A 164 3.43 17.75 28.34
C LEU A 164 3.52 16.39 29.00
N ASN A 165 4.53 15.57 28.64
CA ASN A 165 4.70 14.27 29.23
C ASN A 165 5.05 14.36 30.72
N ARG A 166 4.05 14.08 31.54
CA ARG A 166 4.16 14.13 33.00
C ARG A 166 4.87 12.92 33.61
N ASN A 167 5.18 11.91 32.82
CA ASN A 167 5.83 10.68 33.29
C ASN A 167 7.35 10.83 33.37
N ALA A 168 7.92 11.87 32.78
CA ALA A 168 9.33 12.15 32.86
C ALA A 168 9.66 12.89 34.18
N VAL A 169 10.28 12.19 35.10
CA VAL A 169 10.61 12.70 36.46
C VAL A 169 11.96 13.43 36.51
N GLY A 170 12.79 13.29 35.49
CA GLY A 170 14.11 13.92 35.41
C GLY A 170 14.63 14.06 33.98
N PRO A 171 15.78 14.72 33.74
CA PRO A 171 16.33 14.95 32.41
C PRO A 171 16.55 13.67 31.60
N ALA A 172 17.08 12.62 32.23
CA ALA A 172 17.32 11.33 31.58
C ALA A 172 16.00 10.63 31.18
N ASP A 173 14.98 10.69 32.01
CA ASP A 173 13.65 10.16 31.73
C ASP A 173 12.95 10.94 30.64
N PHE A 174 13.09 12.26 30.67
CA PHE A 174 12.57 13.13 29.63
C PHE A 174 13.20 12.83 28.26
N LYS A 175 14.53 12.67 28.22
CA LYS A 175 15.26 12.32 26.98
C LYS A 175 14.80 10.97 26.43
N ARG A 176 14.67 9.96 27.29
CA ARG A 176 14.20 8.62 26.89
C ARG A 176 12.78 8.68 26.33
N GLU A 177 11.89 9.37 27.01
CA GLU A 177 10.49 9.45 26.59
C GLU A 177 10.29 10.33 25.35
N ALA A 178 11.04 11.42 25.23
CA ALA A 178 11.08 12.24 24.03
C ALA A 178 11.55 11.41 22.83
N ARG A 179 12.64 10.65 22.99
CA ARG A 179 13.15 9.75 21.96
C ARG A 179 12.11 8.74 21.53
N ARG A 180 11.43 8.07 22.48
CA ARG A 180 10.38 7.11 22.21
C ARG A 180 9.24 7.72 21.37
N LEU A 181 8.75 8.90 21.76
CA LEU A 181 7.68 9.58 21.03
C LEU A 181 8.10 9.99 19.62
N PHE A 182 9.35 10.40 19.42
CA PHE A 182 9.85 10.73 18.09
C PHE A 182 10.07 9.47 17.24
N GLU A 183 10.51 8.37 17.81
CA GLU A 183 10.64 7.09 17.09
C GLU A 183 9.27 6.54 16.66
N GLU A 184 8.24 6.73 17.49
CA GLU A 184 6.86 6.34 17.16
C GLU A 184 6.24 7.25 16.09
N ASP A 185 6.50 8.54 16.17
CA ASP A 185 5.94 9.52 15.23
C ASP A 185 6.73 9.62 13.91
N PHE A 186 8.02 9.29 13.93
CA PHE A 186 8.94 9.38 12.79
C PHE A 186 9.80 8.12 12.68
N PRO A 187 9.24 6.96 12.28
CA PRO A 187 9.99 5.74 12.09
C PRO A 187 11.10 5.92 11.04
N THR A 188 12.25 5.27 11.24
CA THR A 188 13.31 5.23 10.23
C THR A 188 12.86 4.45 9.00
N SER A 189 13.61 4.57 7.89
CA SER A 189 13.36 3.77 6.68
C SER A 189 13.41 2.26 6.99
N ALA A 190 14.38 1.82 7.81
CA ALA A 190 14.51 0.45 8.25
C ALA A 190 13.35 0.01 9.19
N ASP A 191 12.91 0.89 10.11
CA ASP A 191 11.73 0.63 10.95
C ASP A 191 10.48 0.49 10.10
N THR A 192 10.35 1.35 9.09
CA THR A 192 9.24 1.35 8.15
C THR A 192 9.22 0.08 7.30
N ALA A 193 10.40 -0.40 6.86
CA ALA A 193 10.52 -1.68 6.16
C ALA A 193 10.05 -2.85 7.05
N ARG A 194 10.46 -2.87 8.33
CA ARG A 194 9.99 -3.85 9.32
C ARG A 194 8.48 -3.75 9.58
N LEU A 195 7.97 -2.53 9.66
CA LEU A 195 6.53 -2.25 9.82
C LEU A 195 5.73 -2.78 8.64
N TYR A 196 6.21 -2.55 7.41
CA TYR A 196 5.63 -3.08 6.18
C TYR A 196 5.66 -4.60 6.15
N ALA A 197 6.80 -5.21 6.46
CA ALA A 197 6.95 -6.67 6.51
C ALA A 197 5.94 -7.32 7.46
N ARG A 198 5.74 -6.73 8.65
CA ARG A 198 4.82 -7.25 9.65
C ARG A 198 3.34 -7.11 9.29
N ASN A 199 2.96 -6.00 8.63
CA ASN A 199 1.54 -5.63 8.48
C ASN A 199 1.02 -5.73 7.04
N CYS A 200 1.87 -5.59 6.02
CA CYS A 200 1.46 -5.41 4.63
C CYS A 200 1.92 -6.55 3.72
N GLN A 201 3.12 -7.09 3.95
CA GLN A 201 3.78 -8.07 3.11
C GLN A 201 2.96 -9.34 2.89
N GLN A 202 2.20 -9.80 3.88
CA GLN A 202 1.39 -11.02 3.79
C GLN A 202 0.39 -10.98 2.62
N CYS A 203 -0.07 -9.78 2.27
CA CYS A 203 -0.99 -9.55 1.17
C CYS A 203 -0.27 -8.96 -0.04
N HIS A 204 0.56 -7.93 0.17
CA HIS A 204 1.15 -7.15 -0.93
C HIS A 204 2.50 -7.67 -1.45
N GLY A 205 3.07 -8.69 -0.78
CA GLY A 205 4.40 -9.19 -1.12
C GLY A 205 5.52 -8.29 -0.60
N MET A 206 6.74 -8.80 -0.64
CA MET A 206 7.92 -8.10 -0.13
C MET A 206 8.30 -6.94 -1.05
N THR A 207 8.24 -7.16 -2.35
CA THR A 207 8.50 -6.17 -3.41
C THR A 207 7.31 -5.29 -3.73
N GLY A 208 6.12 -5.55 -3.13
CA GLY A 208 4.89 -4.83 -3.43
C GLY A 208 4.16 -5.30 -4.68
N ALA A 209 4.46 -6.50 -5.18
CA ALA A 209 3.87 -7.09 -6.39
C ALA A 209 2.39 -7.53 -6.22
N GLY A 210 1.85 -7.47 -5.03
CA GLY A 210 0.51 -8.00 -4.75
C GLY A 210 0.45 -9.53 -4.74
N ASP A 211 1.57 -10.18 -4.50
CA ASP A 211 1.82 -11.63 -4.57
C ASP A 211 2.11 -12.25 -3.21
N GLY A 212 1.84 -11.53 -2.12
CA GLY A 212 2.04 -12.05 -0.78
C GLY A 212 1.31 -13.40 -0.57
N PRO A 213 1.73 -14.21 0.42
CA PRO A 213 1.20 -15.56 0.65
C PRO A 213 -0.32 -15.65 0.73
N MET A 214 -0.97 -14.59 1.19
CA MET A 214 -2.44 -14.53 1.28
C MET A 214 -3.12 -14.05 -0.01
N SER A 215 -2.39 -13.53 -0.98
CA SER A 215 -2.95 -12.87 -2.17
C SER A 215 -3.86 -13.78 -3.01
N ASN A 216 -3.51 -15.06 -3.10
CA ASN A 216 -4.27 -16.05 -3.88
C ASN A 216 -5.67 -16.34 -3.31
N MET A 217 -5.91 -16.00 -2.04
CA MET A 217 -7.19 -16.16 -1.36
C MET A 217 -8.05 -14.89 -1.40
N MET A 218 -7.58 -13.84 -2.08
CA MET A 218 -8.22 -12.54 -2.08
C MET A 218 -8.82 -12.20 -3.44
N GLU A 219 -10.07 -11.69 -3.41
CA GLU A 219 -10.75 -11.15 -4.57
C GLU A 219 -11.37 -9.79 -4.20
N PRO A 220 -10.93 -8.70 -4.80
CA PRO A 220 -9.82 -8.60 -5.75
C PRO A 220 -8.46 -8.85 -5.07
N ARG A 221 -7.48 -9.29 -5.87
CA ARG A 221 -6.10 -9.42 -5.41
C ARG A 221 -5.52 -8.09 -4.93
N PRO A 222 -4.56 -8.10 -4.01
CA PRO A 222 -3.85 -6.90 -3.57
C PRO A 222 -3.22 -6.16 -4.75
N ARG A 223 -3.05 -4.84 -4.59
CA ARG A 223 -2.45 -3.99 -5.63
C ARG A 223 -0.97 -4.29 -5.77
N ASP A 224 -0.54 -4.42 -7.00
CA ASP A 224 0.86 -4.30 -7.38
C ASP A 224 1.24 -2.81 -7.40
N TYR A 225 2.12 -2.40 -6.52
CA TYR A 225 2.55 -1.00 -6.39
C TYR A 225 3.58 -0.58 -7.43
N ARG A 226 4.32 -1.54 -8.00
CA ARG A 226 5.50 -1.32 -8.84
C ARG A 226 5.21 -0.61 -10.16
N HIS A 227 3.93 -0.54 -10.55
CA HIS A 227 3.49 0.24 -11.71
C HIS A 227 3.30 1.73 -11.40
N GLY A 228 3.36 2.13 -10.14
CA GLY A 228 3.05 3.51 -9.73
C GLY A 228 1.58 3.89 -9.95
N VAL A 229 0.72 2.95 -10.32
CA VAL A 229 -0.68 3.18 -10.68
C VAL A 229 -1.62 2.68 -9.59
N PHE A 230 -2.50 3.57 -9.12
CA PHE A 230 -3.43 3.31 -8.03
C PHE A 230 -4.86 3.65 -8.47
N LYS A 231 -5.78 2.68 -8.34
CA LYS A 231 -7.16 2.77 -8.87
C LYS A 231 -7.98 3.94 -8.33
N PHE A 232 -7.76 4.33 -7.08
CA PHE A 232 -8.62 5.29 -6.37
C PHE A 232 -7.85 6.57 -6.02
N SER A 233 -7.43 7.27 -7.05
CA SER A 233 -6.70 8.52 -6.97
C SER A 233 -7.65 9.71 -7.16
N SER A 234 -7.32 10.86 -6.58
CA SER A 234 -8.04 12.12 -6.75
C SER A 234 -7.43 13.03 -7.84
N VAL A 235 -6.52 12.48 -8.64
CA VAL A 235 -5.82 13.21 -9.70
C VAL A 235 -6.12 12.60 -11.06
N SER A 236 -6.05 13.40 -12.11
CA SER A 236 -6.12 12.93 -13.49
C SER A 236 -4.77 12.36 -13.95
N SER A 237 -4.79 11.47 -14.95
CA SER A 237 -3.57 10.99 -15.62
C SER A 237 -2.83 12.19 -16.27
N PRO A 238 -1.48 12.19 -16.31
CA PRO A 238 -0.55 11.08 -15.99
C PRO A 238 -0.04 11.08 -14.53
N ALA A 239 -0.56 11.96 -13.67
CA ALA A 239 -0.08 12.12 -12.30
C ALA A 239 -0.21 10.85 -11.47
N ARG A 240 0.68 10.70 -10.50
CA ARG A 240 0.62 9.64 -9.47
C ARG A 240 -0.29 10.10 -8.32
N PRO A 241 -0.79 9.19 -7.48
CA PRO A 241 -1.70 9.57 -6.40
C PRO A 241 -1.06 10.57 -5.45
N ARG A 242 -1.88 11.47 -4.92
CA ARG A 242 -1.47 12.34 -3.82
C ARG A 242 -1.27 11.52 -2.53
N ARG A 243 -0.46 12.05 -1.62
CA ARG A 243 -0.33 11.43 -0.28
C ARG A 243 -1.68 11.22 0.39
N ASP A 244 -2.60 12.16 0.22
CA ASP A 244 -3.95 12.09 0.81
C ASP A 244 -4.77 10.91 0.28
N ASP A 245 -4.58 10.51 -0.98
CA ASP A 245 -5.24 9.32 -1.56
C ASP A 245 -4.74 8.04 -0.88
N LEU A 246 -3.42 7.93 -0.69
CA LEU A 246 -2.79 6.80 -0.02
C LEU A 246 -3.15 6.78 1.47
N ARG A 247 -3.11 7.95 2.13
CA ARG A 247 -3.52 8.10 3.54
C ARG A 247 -4.95 7.66 3.73
N ARG A 248 -5.85 8.13 2.88
CA ARG A 248 -7.26 7.74 2.92
C ARG A 248 -7.44 6.22 2.79
N THR A 249 -6.70 5.59 1.85
CA THR A 249 -6.74 4.13 1.68
C THR A 249 -6.25 3.40 2.92
N LEU A 250 -5.19 3.85 3.58
CA LEU A 250 -4.71 3.26 4.83
C LEU A 250 -5.68 3.51 5.99
N GLU A 251 -6.23 4.70 6.10
CA GLU A 251 -7.12 5.06 7.21
C GLU A 251 -8.48 4.39 7.15
N HIS A 252 -9.04 4.24 5.96
CA HIS A 252 -10.41 3.73 5.80
C HIS A 252 -10.49 2.32 5.22
N GLY A 253 -9.38 1.80 4.71
CA GLY A 253 -9.40 0.58 3.90
C GLY A 253 -10.14 0.78 2.58
N LEU A 254 -10.48 -0.32 1.93
CA LEU A 254 -11.25 -0.33 0.69
C LEU A 254 -12.53 -1.16 0.89
N PRO A 255 -13.71 -0.53 0.96
CA PRO A 255 -14.98 -1.21 1.18
C PRO A 255 -15.22 -2.35 0.18
N GLY A 256 -15.66 -3.51 0.66
CA GLY A 256 -15.90 -4.69 -0.16
C GLY A 256 -14.62 -5.36 -0.69
N THR A 257 -13.50 -5.19 0.02
CA THR A 257 -12.24 -5.90 -0.19
C THR A 257 -11.65 -6.32 1.15
N GLN A 258 -10.54 -7.08 1.11
CA GLN A 258 -9.79 -7.46 2.30
C GLN A 258 -8.81 -6.36 2.79
N MET A 259 -8.68 -5.23 2.08
CA MET A 259 -7.88 -4.10 2.55
C MET A 259 -8.58 -3.41 3.72
N ALA A 260 -8.13 -3.75 4.91
CA ALA A 260 -8.71 -3.23 6.15
C ALA A 260 -8.31 -1.77 6.44
N SER A 261 -9.07 -1.12 7.31
CA SER A 261 -8.67 0.15 7.93
C SER A 261 -7.51 -0.08 8.92
N TRP A 262 -6.50 0.76 8.84
CA TRP A 262 -5.35 0.77 9.74
C TRP A 262 -5.38 1.94 10.74
N ARG A 263 -6.42 2.73 10.71
CA ARG A 263 -6.56 3.96 11.51
C ARG A 263 -6.37 3.72 13.01
N GLU A 264 -7.00 2.65 13.52
CA GLU A 264 -7.00 2.32 14.95
C GLU A 264 -5.84 1.39 15.34
N ARG A 265 -5.09 0.86 14.37
CA ARG A 265 -4.03 -0.11 14.61
C ARG A 265 -2.64 0.48 14.55
N LEU A 266 -2.48 1.53 13.78
CA LEU A 266 -1.21 2.20 13.53
C LEU A 266 -1.31 3.67 13.91
N GLY A 267 -0.27 4.17 14.53
CA GLY A 267 -0.08 5.59 14.80
C GLY A 267 -0.06 6.41 13.50
N MET A 268 -0.28 7.72 13.59
CA MET A 268 -0.27 8.57 12.41
C MET A 268 1.12 8.59 11.75
N GLY A 269 2.20 8.66 12.53
CA GLY A 269 3.57 8.60 12.02
C GLY A 269 3.86 7.30 11.29
N GLU A 270 3.43 6.15 11.84
CA GLU A 270 3.58 4.85 11.19
C GLU A 270 2.82 4.78 9.86
N ARG A 271 1.60 5.35 9.79
CA ARG A 271 0.84 5.39 8.53
C ARG A 271 1.52 6.28 7.49
N GLU A 272 2.03 7.45 7.90
CA GLU A 272 2.76 8.34 7.00
C GLU A 272 4.04 7.69 6.47
N ALA A 273 4.79 7.02 7.34
CA ALA A 273 5.97 6.26 6.95
C ALA A 273 5.65 5.12 5.98
N LEU A 274 4.54 4.40 6.21
CA LEU A 274 4.07 3.38 5.27
C LEU A 274 3.66 3.96 3.90
N ILE A 275 3.10 5.17 3.87
CA ILE A 275 2.84 5.87 2.60
C ILE A 275 4.14 6.12 1.85
N ASP A 276 5.19 6.58 2.55
CA ASP A 276 6.51 6.76 1.92
C ASP A 276 7.09 5.43 1.44
N ARG A 277 6.92 4.36 2.22
CA ARG A 277 7.34 3.03 1.79
C ARG A 277 6.63 2.57 0.52
N VAL A 278 5.32 2.76 0.42
CA VAL A 278 4.54 2.42 -0.77
C VAL A 278 5.00 3.25 -1.98
N ARG A 279 5.27 4.54 -1.78
CA ARG A 279 5.81 5.41 -2.83
C ARG A 279 7.21 4.97 -3.26
N TRP A 280 8.09 4.67 -2.32
CA TRP A 280 9.42 4.15 -2.59
C TRP A 280 9.37 2.85 -3.42
N ILE A 281 8.53 1.89 -3.03
CA ILE A 281 8.31 0.64 -3.77
C ILE A 281 7.83 0.95 -5.20
N ALA A 282 6.88 1.87 -5.35
CA ALA A 282 6.32 2.23 -6.63
C ALA A 282 7.37 2.87 -7.56
N ILE A 283 8.15 3.81 -7.04
CA ILE A 283 9.20 4.50 -7.81
C ILE A 283 10.31 3.51 -8.20
N ARG A 284 10.77 2.68 -7.24
CA ARG A 284 11.76 1.64 -7.52
C ARG A 284 11.27 0.68 -8.61
N GLY A 285 10.01 0.24 -8.53
CA GLY A 285 9.42 -0.64 -9.52
C GLY A 285 9.24 0.00 -10.91
N GLU A 286 8.92 1.29 -10.97
CA GLU A 286 8.87 2.02 -12.25
C GLU A 286 10.27 2.13 -12.88
N VAL A 287 11.31 2.38 -12.07
CA VAL A 287 12.73 2.40 -12.55
C VAL A 287 13.17 1.00 -12.95
N GLU A 288 12.88 -0.03 -12.17
CA GLU A 288 13.15 -1.43 -12.51
C GLU A 288 12.60 -1.79 -13.90
N ARG A 289 11.33 -1.50 -14.14
CA ARG A 289 10.69 -1.77 -15.45
C ARG A 289 11.33 -1.00 -16.58
N TRP A 290 11.75 0.24 -16.34
CA TRP A 290 12.47 1.04 -17.32
C TRP A 290 13.86 0.44 -17.62
N LEU A 291 14.58 0.01 -16.59
CA LEU A 291 15.88 -0.67 -16.73
C LEU A 291 15.75 -1.97 -17.52
N VAL A 292 14.79 -2.84 -17.16
CA VAL A 292 14.52 -4.09 -17.90
C VAL A 292 14.27 -3.80 -19.38
N ALA A 293 13.46 -2.80 -19.71
CA ALA A 293 13.20 -2.44 -21.10
C ALA A 293 14.45 -1.93 -21.84
N SER A 294 15.36 -1.24 -21.15
CA SER A 294 16.64 -0.78 -21.70
C SER A 294 17.59 -1.95 -21.98
N TRP A 295 17.71 -2.87 -21.03
CA TRP A 295 18.55 -4.07 -21.18
C TRP A 295 18.07 -5.01 -22.30
N ILE A 296 16.75 -5.17 -22.47
CA ILE A 296 16.18 -5.96 -23.58
C ILE A 296 16.51 -5.32 -24.95
N ALA A 297 16.69 -4.03 -24.99
CA ALA A 297 17.10 -3.31 -26.19
C ALA A 297 18.63 -3.43 -26.48
N ASP A 298 19.35 -4.29 -25.76
CA ASP A 298 20.82 -4.48 -25.82
C ASP A 298 21.62 -3.24 -25.42
N GLU A 299 21.06 -2.38 -24.57
CA GLU A 299 21.71 -1.16 -24.11
C GLU A 299 21.78 -1.11 -22.57
N GLU A 300 22.96 -1.31 -22.01
CA GLU A 300 23.22 -0.95 -20.61
C GLU A 300 23.08 0.58 -20.46
N PRO A 301 22.07 1.06 -19.69
CA PRO A 301 21.85 2.48 -19.60
C PRO A 301 22.95 3.15 -18.76
N PRO A 302 23.52 4.28 -19.23
CA PRO A 302 24.47 5.05 -18.42
C PRO A 302 23.75 5.68 -17.21
N SER A 303 24.51 5.99 -16.16
CA SER A 303 23.98 6.55 -14.91
C SER A 303 23.12 7.81 -15.13
N GLU A 304 23.49 8.68 -16.08
CA GLU A 304 22.73 9.88 -16.41
C GLU A 304 21.34 9.54 -16.97
N ALA A 305 21.21 8.47 -17.75
CA ALA A 305 19.91 8.01 -18.26
C ALA A 305 19.03 7.46 -17.15
N ILE A 306 19.63 6.78 -16.17
CA ILE A 306 18.92 6.32 -14.96
C ILE A 306 18.42 7.51 -14.13
N GLU A 307 19.26 8.54 -13.96
CA GLU A 307 18.86 9.79 -13.28
C GLU A 307 17.69 10.47 -13.97
N ASP A 308 17.71 10.58 -15.30
CA ASP A 308 16.66 11.20 -16.09
C ASP A 308 15.35 10.39 -16.05
N ALA A 309 15.44 9.06 -16.08
CA ALA A 309 14.29 8.20 -15.88
C ALA A 309 13.69 8.38 -14.47
N TYR A 310 14.55 8.41 -13.44
CA TYR A 310 14.13 8.67 -12.08
C TYR A 310 13.45 10.04 -11.94
N ARG A 311 14.04 11.13 -12.49
CA ARG A 311 13.43 12.48 -12.49
C ARG A 311 12.07 12.47 -13.16
N THR A 312 11.96 11.80 -14.30
CA THR A 312 10.69 11.69 -15.04
C THR A 312 9.62 10.96 -14.22
N ILE A 313 9.97 9.83 -13.64
CA ILE A 313 9.07 9.06 -12.77
C ILE A 313 8.68 9.90 -11.55
N TRP A 314 9.67 10.51 -10.92
CA TRP A 314 9.49 11.33 -9.74
C TRP A 314 8.61 12.56 -10.00
N SER A 315 8.77 13.22 -11.16
CA SER A 315 7.97 14.40 -11.51
C SER A 315 6.46 14.12 -11.48
N ARG A 316 6.04 12.90 -11.85
CA ARG A 316 4.63 12.48 -11.81
C ARG A 316 4.04 12.45 -10.38
N TRP A 317 4.92 12.26 -9.38
CA TRP A 317 4.53 12.32 -7.98
C TRP A 317 4.54 13.76 -7.45
N LEU A 318 5.49 14.58 -7.90
CA LEU A 318 5.61 15.98 -7.49
C LEU A 318 4.47 16.85 -8.01
N THR A 319 4.08 16.62 -9.26
CA THR A 319 3.04 17.42 -9.95
C THR A 319 1.63 16.91 -9.65
N ALA A 320 1.46 15.98 -8.71
CA ALA A 320 0.16 15.41 -8.38
C ALA A 320 -0.88 16.47 -7.99
N ASP A 321 -0.45 17.55 -7.32
CA ASP A 321 -1.35 18.63 -6.91
C ASP A 321 -1.84 19.48 -8.10
N ASP A 322 -1.08 19.55 -9.19
CA ASP A 322 -1.47 20.27 -10.43
C ASP A 322 -2.61 19.55 -11.17
N TYR A 323 -2.73 18.24 -10.97
CA TYR A 323 -3.77 17.38 -11.56
C TYR A 323 -4.90 17.03 -10.61
N PHE A 324 -4.94 17.69 -9.44
CA PHE A 324 -5.93 17.41 -8.42
C PHE A 324 -7.32 17.88 -8.80
N VAL A 325 -8.27 16.95 -8.82
CA VAL A 325 -9.69 17.25 -9.02
C VAL A 325 -10.29 17.72 -7.70
N ALA A 326 -10.24 19.03 -7.49
CA ALA A 326 -10.84 19.70 -6.35
C ALA A 326 -12.37 19.72 -6.44
N LEU A 327 -13.04 19.87 -5.29
CA LEU A 327 -14.44 20.32 -5.26
C LEU A 327 -14.45 21.77 -5.72
N GLN A 328 -15.38 22.11 -6.62
CA GLN A 328 -15.78 23.49 -6.79
C GLN A 328 -16.75 23.88 -5.68
N ASP A 329 -16.91 25.18 -5.48
CA ASP A 329 -17.50 25.76 -4.29
C ASP A 329 -18.95 25.33 -3.99
N ASP A 330 -19.70 24.84 -4.99
CA ASP A 330 -21.06 24.37 -4.81
C ASP A 330 -21.31 23.01 -5.46
N VAL A 331 -21.58 21.98 -4.65
CA VAL A 331 -22.13 20.72 -5.14
C VAL A 331 -23.58 20.96 -5.55
N PRO A 332 -23.97 20.75 -6.82
CA PRO A 332 -25.35 20.94 -7.24
C PRO A 332 -26.30 20.04 -6.43
N PRO A 333 -27.53 20.51 -6.14
CA PRO A 333 -28.50 19.69 -5.43
C PRO A 333 -28.92 18.49 -6.25
N ALA A 334 -29.06 17.32 -5.61
CA ALA A 334 -29.53 16.10 -6.22
C ALA A 334 -31.05 16.11 -6.36
N ASP A 335 -31.58 16.88 -7.30
CA ASP A 335 -33.00 16.93 -7.61
C ASP A 335 -33.43 15.88 -8.68
N ALA A 336 -34.73 15.72 -8.85
CA ALA A 336 -35.28 14.75 -9.81
C ALA A 336 -34.86 15.05 -11.27
N ALA A 337 -34.68 16.32 -11.61
CA ALA A 337 -34.29 16.74 -12.96
C ALA A 337 -32.81 16.40 -13.22
N SER A 338 -31.95 16.60 -12.24
CA SER A 338 -30.54 16.20 -12.32
C SER A 338 -30.39 14.67 -12.43
N ILE A 339 -31.15 13.91 -11.64
CA ILE A 339 -31.15 12.44 -11.71
C ILE A 339 -31.61 11.97 -13.10
N GLU A 340 -32.64 12.59 -13.69
CA GLU A 340 -33.12 12.22 -15.03
C GLU A 340 -32.12 12.56 -16.12
N ARG A 341 -31.44 13.70 -16.05
CA ARG A 341 -30.34 14.03 -17.00
C ARG A 341 -29.17 13.05 -16.86
N GLY A 342 -28.81 12.69 -15.61
CA GLY A 342 -27.78 11.70 -15.35
C GLY A 342 -28.16 10.29 -15.88
N ASN A 343 -29.42 9.90 -15.73
CA ASN A 343 -29.93 8.67 -16.35
C ASN A 343 -29.82 8.71 -17.87
N ALA A 344 -30.26 9.78 -18.50
CA ALA A 344 -30.15 9.93 -19.96
C ALA A 344 -28.67 9.83 -20.44
N LEU A 345 -27.76 10.52 -19.72
CA LEU A 345 -26.34 10.52 -20.06
C LEU A 345 -25.66 9.17 -19.80
N PHE A 346 -26.07 8.44 -18.77
CA PHE A 346 -25.57 7.10 -18.46
C PHE A 346 -25.82 6.11 -19.61
N HIS A 347 -26.94 6.27 -20.33
CA HIS A 347 -27.35 5.44 -21.46
C HIS A 347 -26.99 6.02 -22.83
N ASP A 348 -26.51 7.26 -22.91
CA ASP A 348 -26.14 7.89 -24.18
C ASP A 348 -24.86 7.26 -24.75
N ALA A 349 -25.02 6.44 -25.79
CA ALA A 349 -23.92 5.72 -26.45
C ALA A 349 -22.89 6.64 -27.13
N THR A 350 -23.24 7.90 -27.34
CA THR A 350 -22.37 8.88 -28.03
C THR A 350 -21.54 9.74 -27.07
N ARG A 351 -21.90 9.75 -25.76
CA ARG A 351 -21.25 10.60 -24.77
C ARG A 351 -20.85 9.82 -23.52
N GLY A 352 -21.75 9.58 -22.59
CA GLY A 352 -21.46 8.89 -21.33
C GLY A 352 -21.15 7.42 -21.52
N ASN A 353 -22.03 6.72 -22.23
CA ASN A 353 -21.93 5.30 -22.58
C ASN A 353 -21.63 4.35 -21.40
N CYS A 354 -22.07 4.73 -20.19
CA CYS A 354 -21.75 4.00 -18.95
C CYS A 354 -22.47 2.63 -18.94
N ALA A 355 -23.71 2.57 -19.47
CA ALA A 355 -24.51 1.36 -19.54
C ALA A 355 -23.84 0.25 -20.35
N SER A 356 -23.01 0.58 -21.35
CA SER A 356 -22.30 -0.41 -22.16
C SER A 356 -21.42 -1.36 -21.35
N CYS A 357 -20.86 -0.88 -20.23
CA CYS A 357 -20.07 -1.69 -19.31
C CYS A 357 -20.83 -1.99 -18.01
N HIS A 358 -21.54 -1.00 -17.45
CA HIS A 358 -22.24 -1.16 -16.17
C HIS A 358 -23.62 -1.82 -16.30
N GLY A 359 -24.13 -2.00 -17.53
CA GLY A 359 -25.48 -2.53 -17.80
C GLY A 359 -26.57 -1.46 -17.59
N ASP A 360 -27.72 -1.61 -18.23
CA ASP A 360 -28.84 -0.66 -18.19
C ASP A 360 -29.34 -0.38 -16.75
N GLY A 361 -29.30 -1.39 -15.90
CA GLY A 361 -29.67 -1.26 -14.49
C GLY A 361 -28.51 -1.04 -13.54
N GLY A 362 -27.30 -0.76 -14.03
CA GLY A 362 -26.11 -0.57 -13.19
C GLY A 362 -25.61 -1.84 -12.48
N ARG A 363 -25.91 -3.03 -13.01
CA ARG A 363 -25.58 -4.34 -12.40
C ARG A 363 -24.13 -4.79 -12.62
N GLY A 364 -23.36 -4.05 -13.42
CA GLY A 364 -22.04 -4.46 -13.87
C GLY A 364 -22.06 -5.62 -14.86
N ASP A 365 -23.10 -5.71 -15.67
CA ASP A 365 -23.38 -6.78 -16.65
C ASP A 365 -23.52 -6.25 -18.08
N GLY A 366 -22.96 -5.08 -18.35
CA GLY A 366 -23.01 -4.48 -19.68
C GLY A 366 -22.27 -5.29 -20.74
N PRO A 367 -22.80 -5.32 -21.97
CA PRO A 367 -22.33 -6.24 -23.03
C PRO A 367 -20.90 -5.98 -23.49
N ASN A 368 -20.35 -4.78 -23.29
CA ASN A 368 -18.95 -4.48 -23.64
C ASN A 368 -17.94 -4.97 -22.60
N ALA A 369 -18.41 -5.38 -21.43
CA ALA A 369 -17.52 -5.77 -20.33
C ALA A 369 -17.75 -7.21 -19.84
N VAL A 370 -18.93 -7.77 -20.08
CA VAL A 370 -19.30 -9.09 -19.57
C VAL A 370 -20.07 -9.87 -20.63
N GLU A 371 -19.58 -11.05 -20.95
CA GLU A 371 -20.34 -12.06 -21.69
C GLU A 371 -21.13 -12.89 -20.69
N VAL A 372 -22.41 -13.12 -21.00
CA VAL A 372 -23.28 -14.01 -20.23
C VAL A 372 -23.65 -15.20 -21.12
N THR A 373 -23.18 -16.37 -20.75
CA THR A 373 -23.48 -17.61 -21.49
C THR A 373 -24.95 -18.05 -21.31
N PRO A 374 -25.49 -18.90 -22.17
CA PRO A 374 -26.90 -19.34 -22.09
C PRO A 374 -27.28 -20.00 -20.77
N ASP A 375 -26.32 -20.60 -20.05
CA ASP A 375 -26.49 -21.19 -18.72
C ASP A 375 -26.31 -20.15 -17.56
N GLY A 376 -26.15 -18.87 -17.91
CA GLY A 376 -26.10 -17.76 -16.96
C GLY A 376 -24.72 -17.52 -16.34
N VAL A 377 -23.66 -18.19 -16.82
CA VAL A 377 -22.30 -17.93 -16.35
C VAL A 377 -21.78 -16.62 -16.95
N ARG A 378 -21.15 -15.82 -16.11
CA ARG A 378 -20.59 -14.50 -16.50
C ARG A 378 -19.08 -14.62 -16.72
N HIS A 379 -18.62 -14.11 -17.85
CA HIS A 379 -17.21 -14.04 -18.20
C HIS A 379 -16.77 -12.59 -18.43
N PRO A 380 -15.65 -12.13 -17.81
CA PRO A 380 -15.16 -10.78 -18.05
C PRO A 380 -14.49 -10.70 -19.43
N LEU A 381 -14.90 -9.76 -20.23
CA LEU A 381 -14.30 -9.45 -21.54
C LEU A 381 -13.10 -8.52 -21.43
N LEU A 382 -13.02 -7.74 -20.34
CA LEU A 382 -12.00 -6.72 -20.13
C LEU A 382 -10.98 -7.17 -19.09
N ARG A 383 -9.75 -6.65 -19.24
CA ARG A 383 -8.66 -6.84 -18.30
C ARG A 383 -8.10 -5.50 -17.86
N ASP A 384 -7.59 -5.45 -16.64
CA ASP A 384 -6.84 -4.30 -16.15
C ASP A 384 -5.37 -4.38 -16.63
N GLU A 385 -4.57 -3.33 -16.36
CA GLU A 385 -3.18 -3.25 -16.83
C GLU A 385 -2.26 -4.32 -16.19
N TRP A 386 -2.73 -5.01 -15.15
CA TRP A 386 -2.04 -6.17 -14.54
C TRP A 386 -2.51 -7.51 -15.13
N GLY A 387 -3.23 -7.48 -16.27
CA GLY A 387 -3.76 -8.67 -16.95
C GLY A 387 -4.90 -9.36 -16.22
N ARG A 388 -5.43 -8.77 -15.14
CA ARG A 388 -6.48 -9.36 -14.31
C ARG A 388 -7.88 -9.03 -14.85
N PRO A 389 -8.88 -9.90 -14.66
CA PRO A 389 -10.26 -9.61 -15.04
C PRO A 389 -10.75 -8.28 -14.43
N ALA A 390 -11.26 -7.39 -15.29
CA ALA A 390 -11.84 -6.11 -14.88
C ALA A 390 -13.37 -6.20 -14.88
N TRP A 391 -13.95 -6.39 -13.71
CA TRP A 391 -15.38 -6.45 -13.52
C TRP A 391 -15.95 -5.05 -13.25
N PRO A 392 -16.91 -4.56 -14.07
CA PRO A 392 -17.64 -3.35 -13.73
C PRO A 392 -18.38 -3.55 -12.40
N ARG A 393 -18.44 -2.49 -11.61
CA ARG A 393 -19.11 -2.54 -10.31
C ARG A 393 -20.62 -2.65 -10.47
N ASP A 394 -21.24 -3.50 -9.66
CA ASP A 394 -22.69 -3.40 -9.40
C ASP A 394 -22.92 -2.13 -8.56
N LEU A 395 -23.49 -1.13 -9.18
CA LEU A 395 -23.66 0.21 -8.58
C LEU A 395 -24.80 0.24 -7.56
N ARG A 396 -25.74 -0.72 -7.65
CA ARG A 396 -26.98 -0.74 -6.85
C ARG A 396 -26.75 -1.10 -5.37
N ASN A 397 -25.64 -1.74 -5.04
CA ASN A 397 -25.41 -2.19 -3.66
C ASN A 397 -24.74 -1.14 -2.78
N GLY A 398 -24.53 0.08 -3.28
CA GLY A 398 -24.01 1.22 -2.53
C GLY A 398 -22.57 1.08 -1.99
N VAL A 399 -21.88 -0.01 -2.36
CA VAL A 399 -20.51 -0.26 -1.90
C VAL A 399 -19.52 0.18 -2.97
N PHE A 400 -18.91 1.35 -2.78
CA PHE A 400 -17.89 1.92 -3.66
C PHE A 400 -16.51 1.85 -3.02
N ARG A 401 -15.57 1.14 -3.66
CA ARG A 401 -14.21 0.94 -3.13
C ARG A 401 -13.43 2.24 -2.97
N GLY A 402 -13.66 3.21 -3.85
CA GLY A 402 -13.05 4.54 -3.78
C GLY A 402 -13.75 5.52 -2.83
N GLY A 403 -14.84 5.07 -2.18
CA GLY A 403 -15.70 5.88 -1.32
C GLY A 403 -17.04 6.20 -1.98
N SER A 404 -18.06 6.44 -1.14
CA SER A 404 -19.47 6.65 -1.55
C SER A 404 -19.93 8.11 -1.43
N ARG A 405 -19.08 9.02 -0.94
CA ARG A 405 -19.42 10.45 -0.92
C ARG A 405 -19.60 10.95 -2.36
N PRO A 406 -20.44 11.97 -2.59
CA PRO A 406 -20.62 12.54 -3.93
C PRO A 406 -19.30 12.83 -4.65
N ILE A 407 -18.37 13.51 -3.97
CA ILE A 407 -17.03 13.80 -4.53
C ILE A 407 -16.20 12.56 -4.88
N ASP A 408 -16.37 11.47 -4.16
CA ASP A 408 -15.62 10.24 -4.44
C ASP A 408 -16.10 9.61 -5.74
N ILE A 409 -17.39 9.61 -5.99
CA ILE A 409 -18.01 9.14 -7.24
C ILE A 409 -17.67 10.11 -8.38
N TYR A 410 -17.77 11.45 -8.12
CA TYR A 410 -17.36 12.46 -9.08
C TYR A 410 -15.95 12.23 -9.61
N ARG A 411 -14.98 12.05 -8.71
CA ARG A 411 -13.59 11.76 -9.09
C ARG A 411 -13.45 10.45 -9.87
N ARG A 412 -14.27 9.46 -9.61
CA ARG A 412 -14.26 8.20 -10.37
C ARG A 412 -14.77 8.38 -11.79
N VAL A 413 -15.77 9.23 -11.99
CA VAL A 413 -16.24 9.58 -13.33
C VAL A 413 -15.24 10.50 -14.03
N HIS A 414 -14.78 11.54 -13.35
CA HIS A 414 -13.85 12.54 -13.92
C HIS A 414 -12.50 11.92 -14.30
N CYS A 415 -11.82 11.24 -13.35
CA CYS A 415 -10.47 10.69 -13.53
C CYS A 415 -10.47 9.29 -14.13
N GLY A 416 -11.62 8.62 -14.22
CA GLY A 416 -11.69 7.18 -14.44
C GLY A 416 -11.19 6.37 -13.24
N VAL A 417 -10.91 5.10 -13.46
CA VAL A 417 -10.25 4.22 -12.48
C VAL A 417 -8.92 3.77 -13.07
N HIS A 418 -7.85 4.40 -12.61
CA HIS A 418 -6.52 4.23 -13.19
C HIS A 418 -6.10 2.76 -13.29
N GLY A 419 -5.47 2.40 -14.41
CA GLY A 419 -5.05 1.03 -14.70
C GLY A 419 -6.21 0.07 -14.99
N THR A 420 -7.41 0.59 -15.27
CA THR A 420 -8.57 -0.22 -15.66
C THR A 420 -9.22 0.33 -16.94
N PRO A 421 -10.06 -0.47 -17.60
CA PRO A 421 -10.80 0.00 -18.77
C PRO A 421 -11.85 1.09 -18.50
N MET A 422 -12.12 1.48 -17.25
CA MET A 422 -13.01 2.60 -16.95
C MET A 422 -12.33 3.92 -17.30
N PRO A 423 -12.71 4.60 -18.40
CA PRO A 423 -12.03 5.79 -18.88
C PRO A 423 -12.33 7.02 -18.01
N ALA A 424 -11.45 8.01 -18.09
CA ALA A 424 -11.73 9.36 -17.60
C ALA A 424 -12.77 10.04 -18.49
N GLN A 425 -13.67 10.78 -17.86
CA GLN A 425 -14.71 11.57 -18.58
C GLN A 425 -14.53 13.10 -18.39
N GLY A 426 -13.50 13.52 -17.62
CA GLY A 426 -13.29 14.92 -17.31
C GLY A 426 -13.04 15.83 -18.51
N ASP A 427 -12.52 15.26 -19.62
CA ASP A 427 -12.28 16.02 -20.87
C ASP A 427 -13.46 15.95 -21.86
N THR A 428 -14.44 15.07 -21.63
CA THR A 428 -15.56 14.82 -22.54
C THR A 428 -16.89 15.30 -22.02
N LEU A 429 -17.05 15.35 -20.71
CA LEU A 429 -18.24 15.80 -20.01
C LEU A 429 -17.97 17.08 -19.25
N THR A 430 -18.96 17.97 -19.21
CA THR A 430 -18.91 19.13 -18.34
C THR A 430 -19.04 18.73 -16.88
N GLN A 431 -18.68 19.59 -15.97
CA GLN A 431 -18.78 19.35 -14.56
C GLN A 431 -20.22 19.09 -14.10
N ASP A 432 -21.18 19.84 -14.61
CA ASP A 432 -22.62 19.66 -14.33
C ASP A 432 -23.10 18.29 -14.79
N GLU A 433 -22.66 17.83 -15.97
CA GLU A 433 -22.99 16.51 -16.48
C GLU A 433 -22.38 15.39 -15.63
N ILE A 434 -21.18 15.58 -15.13
CA ILE A 434 -20.58 14.61 -14.17
C ILE A 434 -21.37 14.60 -12.87
N TRP A 435 -21.83 15.77 -12.37
CA TRP A 435 -22.69 15.83 -11.20
C TRP A 435 -24.05 15.15 -11.44
N ASP A 436 -24.67 15.36 -12.59
CA ASP A 436 -25.91 14.65 -12.97
C ASP A 436 -25.70 13.12 -12.94
N LEU A 437 -24.58 12.62 -13.48
CA LEU A 437 -24.20 11.21 -13.37
C LEU A 437 -23.99 10.74 -11.91
N VAL A 438 -23.37 11.56 -11.08
CA VAL A 438 -23.16 11.25 -9.65
C VAL A 438 -24.52 11.08 -8.97
N HIS A 439 -25.47 12.00 -9.20
CA HIS A 439 -26.80 11.97 -8.62
C HIS A 439 -27.58 10.71 -9.09
N TYR A 440 -27.51 10.39 -10.37
CA TYR A 440 -28.11 9.17 -10.89
C TYR A 440 -27.49 7.92 -10.28
N VAL A 441 -26.15 7.78 -10.25
CA VAL A 441 -25.47 6.63 -9.66
C VAL A 441 -25.80 6.48 -8.17
N ARG A 442 -25.85 7.58 -7.41
CA ARG A 442 -26.25 7.56 -5.99
C ARG A 442 -27.72 7.13 -5.82
N SER A 443 -28.60 7.59 -6.72
CA SER A 443 -30.02 7.21 -6.67
C SER A 443 -30.25 5.72 -6.88
N ILE A 444 -29.59 5.10 -7.88
CA ILE A 444 -29.70 3.65 -8.10
C ILE A 444 -29.00 2.83 -7.02
N ALA A 445 -28.03 3.42 -6.34
CA ALA A 445 -27.36 2.84 -5.18
C ALA A 445 -28.15 2.93 -3.87
N GLY A 446 -29.31 3.60 -3.88
CA GLY A 446 -30.11 3.84 -2.66
C GLY A 446 -29.41 4.70 -1.62
N LEU A 447 -28.49 5.58 -2.04
CA LEU A 447 -27.82 6.52 -1.15
C LEU A 447 -28.62 7.82 -1.04
N GLU A 448 -28.78 8.31 0.18
CA GLU A 448 -29.48 9.57 0.44
C GLU A 448 -28.87 10.73 -0.36
N PRO A 449 -29.70 11.69 -0.84
CA PRO A 449 -29.20 12.97 -1.35
C PRO A 449 -28.42 13.70 -0.25
N GLU A 450 -27.21 14.13 -0.54
CA GLU A 450 -26.41 15.01 0.32
C GLU A 450 -26.33 16.38 -0.32
#